data_1ebe7a454aa9f43421f8799979818656
#
_entry.id   1ebe7a454aa9f43421f8799979818656
#
_cell.length_a   1.000
_cell.length_b   1.000
_cell.length_c   1.000
_cell.angle_alpha   90.00
_cell.angle_beta   90.00
_cell.angle_gamma   90.00
#
_symmetry.space_group_name_H-M   'P 1'
#
loop_
_entity.id
_entity.type
_entity.pdbx_description
1 polymer ?
#
loop_
_entity_poly.entity_id
_entity_poly.type
_entity_poly.pdbx_seq_one_letter_code
_entity_poly.pdbx_strand_id
1 'polypeptide(L)'
;LRMSRGLGDVYKRQGIPLQQVHGKAVYMFIREKKVDCQDYREVDVIPRTDNAEKAVKGKRGKRQKVTEPKQKDLNDKNARRYLVQLGNGNFHIGDLHVSGTYDDSHLPATVEEAERIAGNYLRRIAYRREKLGLEPLKYILVTEYKFAEDGSTLKRVHHHIIMNGGMDRDDVELMWTAKRINWKKAADPEYRAKIKQMGWVNADRLQMNENGIEGLLKYITKDPQGKKRYSSSRNLERPQKAAEDHGRKDKAGREMKYTSSRNLARPVEHPPADSVYSRKMVERLAKSPDGGKEFFQKRFPNYNIVSIEPVFYQETGWHIYLKMWRKKEVTRKNDRRRKRKGTGPGPR
;
A
#
# COMPACT_ATOMS: atom_id res chain seq x y z
N LEU A 1 25.81 -29.65 -41.93
CA LEU A 1 24.65 -28.95 -41.40
C LEU A 1 24.72 -28.84 -39.86
N ARG A 2 25.09 -27.65 -39.38
CA ARG A 2 24.93 -27.32 -37.94
C ARG A 2 23.48 -26.92 -37.70
N MET A 3 22.72 -27.82 -37.12
CA MET A 3 21.38 -27.53 -36.63
C MET A 3 21.49 -26.78 -35.34
N SER A 4 20.93 -25.58 -35.31
CA SER A 4 20.73 -24.75 -34.09
C SER A 4 19.81 -25.50 -33.13
N ARG A 5 20.34 -25.89 -31.98
CA ARG A 5 19.52 -26.41 -30.88
C ARG A 5 18.61 -25.35 -30.39
N GLY A 6 17.34 -25.42 -30.74
CA GLY A 6 16.32 -24.48 -30.38
C GLY A 6 16.03 -24.50 -28.89
N LEU A 7 15.60 -23.34 -28.37
CA LEU A 7 15.13 -23.07 -27.01
C LEU A 7 14.09 -24.09 -26.45
N GLY A 8 13.56 -25.00 -27.28
CA GLY A 8 12.61 -26.01 -26.90
C GLY A 8 13.15 -27.11 -25.98
N ASP A 9 14.48 -27.37 -26.00
CA ASP A 9 15.05 -28.51 -25.22
C ASP A 9 15.37 -28.16 -23.76
N VAL A 10 15.45 -26.87 -23.41
CA VAL A 10 15.66 -26.43 -22.02
C VAL A 10 14.40 -26.65 -21.18
N TYR A 11 13.22 -26.55 -21.79
CA TYR A 11 11.94 -26.72 -21.08
C TYR A 11 11.59 -28.21 -20.80
N LYS A 12 12.13 -29.16 -21.58
CA LYS A 12 11.85 -30.61 -21.40
C LYS A 12 12.50 -31.18 -20.12
N ARG A 13 13.50 -30.55 -19.54
CA ARG A 13 14.21 -31.09 -18.36
C ARG A 13 13.58 -30.75 -17.01
N GLN A 14 12.53 -29.92 -16.93
CA GLN A 14 11.88 -29.52 -15.68
C GLN A 14 10.39 -29.88 -15.56
N GLY A 15 9.81 -30.53 -16.54
CA GLY A 15 8.38 -30.82 -16.59
C GLY A 15 8.01 -32.16 -16.00
N ILE A 16 7.52 -32.22 -14.79
CA ILE A 16 6.66 -33.30 -14.31
C ILE A 16 5.23 -32.90 -14.65
N PRO A 17 4.48 -33.70 -15.45
CA PRO A 17 3.09 -33.39 -15.76
C PRO A 17 2.26 -33.52 -14.48
N LEU A 18 1.52 -32.49 -14.14
CA LEU A 18 0.57 -32.46 -13.03
C LEU A 18 -0.85 -32.46 -13.55
N GLN A 19 -1.60 -33.47 -13.15
CA GLN A 19 -3.04 -33.66 -13.31
C GLN A 19 -3.62 -33.31 -14.69
N GLN A 20 -4.07 -34.35 -15.38
CA GLN A 20 -4.95 -34.23 -16.54
C GLN A 20 -6.29 -33.62 -16.12
N VAL A 21 -6.47 -32.32 -16.35
CA VAL A 21 -7.79 -31.72 -16.38
C VAL A 21 -8.15 -31.58 -17.86
N HIS A 22 -9.10 -32.37 -18.33
CA HIS A 22 -9.60 -32.35 -19.71
C HIS A 22 -8.55 -32.66 -20.81
N GLY A 23 -7.68 -33.68 -20.61
CA GLY A 23 -6.84 -34.21 -21.67
C GLY A 23 -5.66 -33.39 -22.18
N LYS A 24 -5.39 -32.20 -21.61
CA LYS A 24 -4.24 -31.36 -21.97
C LYS A 24 -3.24 -31.26 -20.81
N ALA A 25 -1.96 -31.53 -21.10
CA ALA A 25 -0.88 -31.36 -20.13
C ALA A 25 -0.80 -29.87 -19.72
N VAL A 26 -0.97 -29.56 -18.44
CA VAL A 26 -0.79 -28.23 -17.88
C VAL A 26 0.63 -28.12 -17.35
N TYR A 27 1.43 -27.28 -17.96
CA TYR A 27 2.78 -26.98 -17.49
C TYR A 27 2.74 -26.03 -16.31
N MET A 28 3.41 -26.39 -15.23
CA MET A 28 3.58 -25.57 -14.04
C MET A 28 5.05 -25.19 -13.88
N PHE A 29 5.30 -23.92 -13.63
CA PHE A 29 6.62 -23.36 -13.37
C PHE A 29 6.59 -22.50 -12.10
N ILE A 30 7.78 -22.17 -11.57
CA ILE A 30 7.90 -21.28 -10.42
C ILE A 30 8.29 -19.89 -10.91
N ARG A 31 7.52 -18.91 -10.50
CA ARG A 31 7.73 -17.49 -10.80
C ARG A 31 8.32 -16.74 -9.61
N GLU A 32 9.42 -16.03 -9.83
CA GLU A 32 9.89 -15.02 -8.93
C GLU A 32 9.31 -13.66 -9.37
N LYS A 33 8.48 -13.05 -8.54
CA LYS A 33 7.93 -11.72 -8.74
C LYS A 33 8.55 -10.77 -7.73
N LYS A 34 9.13 -9.67 -8.18
CA LYS A 34 9.76 -8.64 -7.34
C LYS A 34 9.00 -7.33 -7.46
N VAL A 35 8.73 -6.71 -6.32
CA VAL A 35 8.09 -5.39 -6.24
C VAL A 35 8.96 -4.51 -5.36
N ASP A 36 9.45 -3.40 -5.90
CA ASP A 36 10.27 -2.41 -5.20
C ASP A 36 9.46 -1.15 -4.94
N CYS A 37 9.59 -0.61 -3.73
CA CYS A 37 9.16 0.74 -3.42
C CYS A 37 10.26 1.44 -2.62
N GLN A 38 11.10 2.20 -3.29
CA GLN A 38 12.31 2.82 -2.72
C GLN A 38 13.24 1.77 -2.09
N ASP A 39 13.47 1.83 -0.78
CA ASP A 39 14.31 0.89 -0.04
C ASP A 39 13.59 -0.38 0.41
N TYR A 40 12.26 -0.41 0.31
CA TYR A 40 11.45 -1.58 0.63
C TYR A 40 11.24 -2.46 -0.59
N ARG A 41 11.42 -3.79 -0.44
CA ARG A 41 11.19 -4.80 -1.48
C ARG A 41 10.37 -5.96 -0.95
N GLU A 42 9.46 -6.42 -1.78
CA GLU A 42 8.78 -7.71 -1.62
C GLU A 42 9.14 -8.65 -2.77
N VAL A 43 9.29 -9.93 -2.43
CA VAL A 43 9.54 -10.99 -3.43
C VAL A 43 8.58 -12.14 -3.17
N ASP A 44 7.87 -12.54 -4.24
CA ASP A 44 7.01 -13.71 -4.24
C ASP A 44 7.64 -14.80 -5.08
N VAL A 45 7.83 -15.98 -4.51
CA VAL A 45 8.23 -17.20 -5.21
C VAL A 45 7.02 -18.12 -5.24
N ILE A 46 6.34 -18.14 -6.38
CA ILE A 46 5.00 -18.73 -6.50
C ILE A 46 4.88 -19.67 -7.69
N PRO A 47 4.20 -20.83 -7.54
CA PRO A 47 3.82 -21.67 -8.67
C PRO A 47 2.83 -20.95 -9.61
N ARG A 48 3.05 -21.11 -10.91
CA ARG A 48 2.17 -20.59 -11.97
C ARG A 48 1.95 -21.66 -13.03
N THR A 49 0.84 -21.56 -13.73
CA THR A 49 0.51 -22.43 -14.86
C THR A 49 0.40 -21.61 -16.14
N ASP A 50 0.69 -22.24 -17.29
CA ASP A 50 0.52 -21.60 -18.60
C ASP A 50 -0.92 -21.12 -18.83
N ASN A 51 -1.89 -21.85 -18.32
CA ASN A 51 -3.30 -21.45 -18.44
C ASN A 51 -3.59 -20.17 -17.65
N ALA A 52 -3.02 -20.03 -16.44
CA ALA A 52 -3.15 -18.79 -15.67
C ALA A 52 -2.51 -17.59 -16.38
N GLU A 53 -1.38 -17.80 -17.09
CA GLU A 53 -0.74 -16.75 -17.89
C GLU A 53 -1.59 -16.32 -19.08
N LYS A 54 -2.15 -17.29 -19.81
CA LYS A 54 -3.05 -17.00 -20.94
C LYS A 54 -4.27 -16.24 -20.50
N ALA A 55 -4.86 -16.57 -19.35
CA ALA A 55 -6.01 -15.88 -18.78
C ALA A 55 -5.68 -14.41 -18.41
N VAL A 56 -4.44 -14.12 -17.93
CA VAL A 56 -4.02 -12.75 -17.59
C VAL A 56 -3.70 -11.92 -18.84
N LYS A 57 -3.12 -12.52 -19.87
CA LYS A 57 -2.75 -11.85 -21.14
C LYS A 57 -3.94 -11.59 -22.06
N GLY A 58 -5.06 -12.27 -21.85
CA GLY A 58 -6.29 -12.05 -22.61
C GLY A 58 -6.81 -10.60 -22.45
N LYS A 59 -7.40 -10.03 -23.53
CA LYS A 59 -8.07 -8.72 -23.45
C LYS A 59 -9.18 -8.78 -22.41
N ARG A 60 -9.11 -7.94 -21.40
CA ARG A 60 -10.19 -7.78 -20.41
C ARG A 60 -11.39 -7.14 -21.11
N GLY A 61 -12.45 -7.92 -21.36
CA GLY A 61 -13.73 -7.39 -21.75
C GLY A 61 -14.30 -6.42 -20.69
N LYS A 62 -15.22 -5.54 -21.10
CA LYS A 62 -15.98 -4.72 -20.15
C LYS A 62 -16.68 -5.65 -19.15
N ARG A 63 -16.51 -5.38 -17.87
CA ARG A 63 -17.05 -6.21 -16.79
C ARG A 63 -18.58 -6.09 -16.78
N GLN A 64 -19.26 -7.18 -17.05
CA GLN A 64 -20.73 -7.25 -17.04
C GLN A 64 -21.31 -7.93 -15.78
N LYS A 65 -20.48 -8.56 -14.94
CA LYS A 65 -20.92 -9.32 -13.76
C LYS A 65 -20.38 -8.77 -12.45
N VAL A 66 -21.14 -8.89 -11.39
CA VAL A 66 -20.70 -8.61 -10.01
C VAL A 66 -19.48 -9.46 -9.67
N THR A 67 -18.51 -8.92 -8.92
CA THR A 67 -17.33 -9.67 -8.51
C THR A 67 -17.71 -10.79 -7.56
N GLU A 68 -17.29 -12.01 -7.87
CA GLU A 68 -17.46 -13.14 -6.96
C GLU A 68 -16.76 -12.85 -5.60
N PRO A 69 -17.30 -13.36 -4.47
CA PRO A 69 -16.74 -13.12 -3.14
C PRO A 69 -15.26 -13.44 -3.03
N LYS A 70 -14.81 -14.60 -3.53
CA LYS A 70 -13.38 -15.00 -3.53
C LYS A 70 -12.47 -14.01 -4.28
N GLN A 71 -12.92 -13.49 -5.42
CA GLN A 71 -12.16 -12.49 -6.19
C GLN A 71 -12.12 -11.14 -5.46
N LYS A 72 -13.19 -10.80 -4.74
CA LYS A 72 -13.25 -9.58 -3.93
C LYS A 72 -12.25 -9.65 -2.78
N ASP A 73 -12.19 -10.78 -2.06
CA ASP A 73 -11.23 -10.97 -0.97
C ASP A 73 -9.79 -10.90 -1.47
N LEU A 74 -9.51 -11.47 -2.65
CA LEU A 74 -8.19 -11.35 -3.28
C LEU A 74 -7.85 -9.89 -3.65
N ASN A 75 -8.81 -9.16 -4.21
CA ASN A 75 -8.63 -7.74 -4.53
C ASN A 75 -8.37 -6.91 -3.27
N ASP A 76 -9.08 -7.18 -2.18
CA ASP A 76 -8.90 -6.51 -0.90
C ASP A 76 -7.53 -6.81 -0.27
N LYS A 77 -7.06 -8.07 -0.32
CA LYS A 77 -5.69 -8.44 0.08
C LYS A 77 -4.64 -7.69 -0.74
N ASN A 78 -4.80 -7.65 -2.06
CA ASN A 78 -3.87 -6.94 -2.94
C ASN A 78 -3.86 -5.42 -2.69
N ALA A 79 -5.04 -4.83 -2.44
CA ALA A 79 -5.14 -3.40 -2.11
C ALA A 79 -4.45 -3.07 -0.79
N ARG A 80 -4.61 -3.89 0.24
CA ARG A 80 -3.90 -3.73 1.52
C ARG A 80 -2.39 -3.91 1.36
N ARG A 81 -1.97 -4.91 0.60
CA ARG A 81 -0.56 -5.14 0.32
C ARG A 81 0.07 -3.95 -0.40
N TYR A 82 -0.60 -3.44 -1.43
CA TYR A 82 -0.14 -2.24 -2.14
C TYR A 82 -0.02 -1.02 -1.21
N LEU A 83 -0.95 -0.84 -0.28
CA LEU A 83 -0.89 0.24 0.71
C LEU A 83 0.33 0.08 1.64
N VAL A 84 0.66 -1.14 2.07
CA VAL A 84 1.86 -1.42 2.87
C VAL A 84 3.13 -1.10 2.08
N GLN A 85 3.22 -1.51 0.82
CA GLN A 85 4.34 -1.18 -0.06
C GLN A 85 4.49 0.33 -0.22
N LEU A 86 3.36 1.03 -0.44
CA LEU A 86 3.33 2.48 -0.59
C LEU A 86 3.78 3.18 0.70
N GLY A 87 3.28 2.76 1.85
CA GLY A 87 3.63 3.34 3.14
C GLY A 87 5.09 3.11 3.50
N ASN A 88 5.55 1.86 3.45
CA ASN A 88 6.93 1.51 3.76
C ASN A 88 7.95 2.16 2.80
N GLY A 89 7.57 2.40 1.55
CA GLY A 89 8.45 3.04 0.58
C GLY A 89 8.55 4.56 0.71
N ASN A 90 7.66 5.21 1.45
CA ASN A 90 7.59 6.68 1.45
C ASN A 90 7.70 7.34 2.82
N PHE A 91 7.46 6.60 3.91
CA PHE A 91 7.45 7.17 5.26
C PHE A 91 8.49 6.50 6.14
N HIS A 92 9.06 7.28 7.06
CA HIS A 92 10.19 6.91 7.88
C HIS A 92 10.02 7.35 9.34
N ILE A 93 10.97 6.99 10.18
CA ILE A 93 11.02 7.47 11.58
C ILE A 93 11.08 9.01 11.58
N GLY A 94 10.23 9.63 12.38
CA GLY A 94 10.11 11.09 12.48
C GLY A 94 8.99 11.69 11.64
N ASP A 95 8.42 10.92 10.71
CA ASP A 95 7.16 11.27 10.05
C ASP A 95 5.99 11.16 11.04
N LEU A 96 4.81 11.64 10.66
CA LEU A 96 3.68 11.79 11.56
C LEU A 96 2.51 10.87 11.17
N HIS A 97 1.85 10.35 12.20
CA HIS A 97 0.50 9.81 12.13
C HIS A 97 -0.44 10.78 12.84
N VAL A 98 -1.32 11.41 12.10
CA VAL A 98 -2.32 12.34 12.62
C VAL A 98 -3.67 11.65 12.67
N SER A 99 -4.30 11.69 13.85
CA SER A 99 -5.67 11.23 14.07
C SER A 99 -6.54 12.45 14.37
N GLY A 100 -7.56 12.70 13.55
CA GLY A 100 -8.47 13.83 13.71
C GLY A 100 -9.92 13.38 13.81
N THR A 101 -10.65 13.96 14.75
CA THR A 101 -12.09 13.73 14.96
C THR A 101 -12.85 15.04 14.88
N TYR A 102 -14.14 14.98 15.07
CA TYR A 102 -15.03 16.13 15.14
C TYR A 102 -15.78 16.15 16.47
N ASP A 103 -15.99 17.33 17.03
CA ASP A 103 -17.00 17.53 18.06
C ASP A 103 -18.41 17.60 17.42
N ASP A 104 -19.45 17.60 18.25
CA ASP A 104 -20.85 17.58 17.78
C ASP A 104 -21.20 18.81 16.94
N SER A 105 -20.57 19.96 17.20
CA SER A 105 -20.83 21.23 16.48
C SER A 105 -20.17 21.29 15.10
N HIS A 106 -19.19 20.42 14.85
CA HIS A 106 -18.42 20.36 13.61
C HIS A 106 -18.58 19.03 12.86
N LEU A 107 -19.43 18.13 13.37
CA LEU A 107 -19.63 16.82 12.72
C LEU A 107 -20.21 17.01 11.31
N PRO A 108 -19.51 16.53 10.25
CA PRO A 108 -19.99 16.69 8.88
C PRO A 108 -21.31 15.95 8.67
N ALA A 109 -22.19 16.50 7.86
CA ALA A 109 -23.48 15.88 7.55
C ALA A 109 -23.28 14.65 6.62
N THR A 110 -22.23 14.67 5.78
CA THR A 110 -21.94 13.58 4.82
C THR A 110 -20.46 13.20 4.82
N VAL A 111 -20.16 12.01 4.28
CA VAL A 111 -18.78 11.52 4.13
C VAL A 111 -17.99 12.41 3.15
N GLU A 112 -18.65 12.89 2.08
CA GLU A 112 -18.04 13.80 1.09
C GLU A 112 -17.65 15.12 1.73
N GLU A 113 -18.48 15.62 2.64
CA GLU A 113 -18.15 16.84 3.41
C GLU A 113 -16.96 16.58 4.34
N ALA A 114 -16.93 15.46 5.04
CA ALA A 114 -15.80 15.06 5.87
C ALA A 114 -14.50 14.99 5.05
N GLU A 115 -14.54 14.39 3.86
CA GLU A 115 -13.39 14.32 2.96
C GLU A 115 -12.96 15.71 2.46
N ARG A 116 -13.92 16.59 2.18
CA ARG A 116 -13.65 17.97 1.79
C ARG A 116 -12.95 18.76 2.90
N ILE A 117 -13.39 18.58 4.16
CA ILE A 117 -12.77 19.20 5.33
C ILE A 117 -11.34 18.69 5.53
N ALA A 118 -11.12 17.37 5.48
CA ALA A 118 -9.79 16.77 5.55
C ALA A 118 -8.89 17.25 4.39
N GLY A 119 -9.43 17.36 3.18
CA GLY A 119 -8.72 17.92 2.03
C GLY A 119 -8.33 19.39 2.21
N ASN A 120 -9.19 20.21 2.87
CA ASN A 120 -8.87 21.59 3.22
C ASN A 120 -7.75 21.66 4.27
N TYR A 121 -7.79 20.79 5.26
CA TYR A 121 -6.73 20.66 6.26
C TYR A 121 -5.38 20.33 5.60
N LEU A 122 -5.33 19.32 4.73
CA LEU A 122 -4.11 18.95 4.00
C LEU A 122 -3.58 20.08 3.11
N ARG A 123 -4.48 20.85 2.47
CA ARG A 123 -4.08 22.03 1.67
C ARG A 123 -3.46 23.12 2.54
N ARG A 124 -3.98 23.37 3.75
CA ARG A 124 -3.40 24.31 4.70
C ARG A 124 -2.01 23.87 5.17
N ILE A 125 -1.84 22.58 5.47
CA ILE A 125 -0.53 22.01 5.80
C ILE A 125 0.44 22.16 4.63
N ALA A 126 0.04 21.81 3.41
CA ALA A 126 0.89 21.96 2.23
C ALA A 126 1.35 23.40 2.03
N TYR A 127 0.44 24.37 2.14
CA TYR A 127 0.77 25.79 2.05
C TYR A 127 1.73 26.23 3.17
N ARG A 128 1.51 25.78 4.41
CA ARG A 128 2.40 26.11 5.53
C ARG A 128 3.80 25.55 5.33
N ARG A 129 3.89 24.31 4.85
CA ARG A 129 5.18 23.67 4.52
C ARG A 129 5.95 24.46 3.46
N GLU A 130 5.27 24.90 2.41
CA GLU A 130 5.85 25.76 1.36
C GLU A 130 6.42 27.06 1.95
N LYS A 131 5.66 27.74 2.83
CA LYS A 131 6.12 28.96 3.51
C LYS A 131 7.29 28.75 4.46
N LEU A 132 7.46 27.55 4.97
CA LEU A 132 8.60 27.15 5.83
C LEU A 132 9.79 26.61 5.01
N GLY A 133 9.71 26.53 3.68
CA GLY A 133 10.76 25.96 2.83
C GLY A 133 10.95 24.45 3.01
N LEU A 134 9.94 23.74 3.53
CA LEU A 134 9.98 22.29 3.75
C LEU A 134 9.65 21.52 2.47
N GLU A 135 10.04 20.24 2.43
CA GLU A 135 9.63 19.36 1.34
C GLU A 135 8.11 19.37 1.14
N PRO A 136 7.64 19.23 -0.12
CA PRO A 136 6.21 19.13 -0.41
C PRO A 136 5.53 18.04 0.41
N LEU A 137 4.29 18.32 0.84
CA LEU A 137 3.50 17.38 1.63
C LEU A 137 3.32 16.04 0.88
N LYS A 138 3.73 14.95 1.53
CA LYS A 138 3.40 13.57 1.17
C LYS A 138 2.40 13.06 2.20
N TYR A 139 1.36 12.37 1.77
CA TYR A 139 0.38 11.82 2.71
C TYR A 139 -0.36 10.59 2.18
N ILE A 140 -0.88 9.82 3.13
CA ILE A 140 -1.93 8.80 2.95
C ILE A 140 -3.05 9.18 3.93
N LEU A 141 -4.26 9.34 3.44
CA LEU A 141 -5.46 9.65 4.24
C LEU A 141 -6.42 8.47 4.19
N VAL A 142 -6.83 8.02 5.36
CA VAL A 142 -7.91 7.04 5.56
C VAL A 142 -9.02 7.74 6.34
N THR A 143 -10.22 7.77 5.79
CA THR A 143 -11.42 8.27 6.47
C THR A 143 -12.23 7.07 6.97
N GLU A 144 -12.44 7.03 8.27
CA GLU A 144 -13.25 6.05 8.95
C GLU A 144 -14.55 6.71 9.42
N TYR A 145 -15.70 6.08 9.17
CA TYR A 145 -17.00 6.63 9.53
C TYR A 145 -18.00 5.55 9.97
N LYS A 146 -18.97 5.98 10.75
CA LYS A 146 -20.08 5.15 11.22
C LYS A 146 -21.39 5.91 11.05
N PHE A 147 -22.38 5.24 10.48
CA PHE A 147 -23.76 5.73 10.46
C PHE A 147 -24.50 5.37 11.75
N ALA A 148 -25.52 6.15 12.07
CA ALA A 148 -26.52 5.80 13.09
C ALA A 148 -27.35 4.58 12.65
N GLU A 149 -28.27 4.17 13.50
CA GLU A 149 -29.14 2.99 13.24
C GLU A 149 -30.06 3.19 12.04
N ASP A 150 -30.39 4.45 11.71
CA ASP A 150 -31.16 4.83 10.52
C ASP A 150 -30.42 4.57 9.18
N GLY A 151 -29.12 4.24 9.27
CA GLY A 151 -28.26 3.95 8.11
C GLY A 151 -27.93 5.14 7.22
N SER A 152 -28.44 6.35 7.53
CA SER A 152 -28.28 7.57 6.73
C SER A 152 -27.54 8.70 7.46
N THR A 153 -27.79 8.86 8.75
CA THR A 153 -27.19 9.91 9.58
C THR A 153 -25.77 9.53 9.98
N LEU A 154 -24.81 10.39 9.67
CA LEU A 154 -23.42 10.20 10.03
C LEU A 154 -23.24 10.46 11.54
N LYS A 155 -22.86 9.41 12.28
CA LYS A 155 -22.73 9.48 13.75
C LYS A 155 -21.30 9.78 14.20
N ARG A 156 -20.30 9.32 13.45
CA ARG A 156 -18.89 9.42 13.82
C ARG A 156 -17.99 9.40 12.59
N VAL A 157 -17.02 10.29 12.58
CA VAL A 157 -15.98 10.34 11.54
C VAL A 157 -14.62 10.48 12.20
N HIS A 158 -13.66 9.69 11.72
CA HIS A 158 -12.25 9.77 12.08
C HIS A 158 -11.40 9.84 10.82
N HIS A 159 -10.39 10.67 10.86
CA HIS A 159 -9.37 10.70 9.82
C HIS A 159 -8.06 10.19 10.39
N HIS A 160 -7.44 9.24 9.70
CA HIS A 160 -6.07 8.82 9.94
C HIS A 160 -5.21 9.31 8.79
N ILE A 161 -4.20 10.10 9.07
CA ILE A 161 -3.34 10.72 8.09
C ILE A 161 -1.90 10.35 8.41
N ILE A 162 -1.23 9.62 7.51
CA ILE A 162 0.21 9.42 7.58
C ILE A 162 0.82 10.48 6.68
N MET A 163 1.77 11.27 7.21
CA MET A 163 2.39 12.37 6.46
C MET A 163 3.86 12.54 6.79
N ASN A 164 4.63 13.08 5.82
CA ASN A 164 6.04 13.35 6.04
C ASN A 164 6.24 14.44 7.12
N GLY A 165 7.26 14.22 7.95
CA GLY A 165 7.65 15.09 9.06
C GLY A 165 8.22 16.44 8.62
N GLY A 166 8.95 17.08 9.52
CA GLY A 166 9.59 18.39 9.31
C GLY A 166 8.78 19.59 9.79
N MET A 167 7.48 19.42 10.06
CA MET A 167 6.67 20.42 10.78
C MET A 167 6.62 20.09 12.26
N ASP A 168 6.44 21.14 13.06
CA ASP A 168 6.12 21.01 14.48
C ASP A 168 4.76 20.32 14.66
N ARG A 169 4.67 19.41 15.65
CA ARG A 169 3.46 18.64 15.94
C ARG A 169 2.31 19.55 16.38
N ASP A 170 2.61 20.50 17.25
CA ASP A 170 1.62 21.41 17.81
C ASP A 170 1.05 22.33 16.72
N ASP A 171 1.87 22.70 15.72
CA ASP A 171 1.41 23.46 14.55
C ASP A 171 0.49 22.59 13.67
N VAL A 172 0.81 21.30 13.50
CA VAL A 172 -0.02 20.34 12.76
C VAL A 172 -1.36 20.16 13.44
N GLU A 173 -1.38 19.96 14.75
CA GLU A 173 -2.61 19.81 15.54
C GLU A 173 -3.44 21.10 15.56
N LEU A 174 -2.80 22.26 15.72
CA LEU A 174 -3.46 23.57 15.72
C LEU A 174 -4.23 23.83 14.42
N MET A 175 -3.72 23.33 13.30
CA MET A 175 -4.38 23.47 12.00
C MET A 175 -5.66 22.66 11.83
N TRP A 176 -6.01 21.77 12.78
CA TRP A 176 -7.30 21.07 12.80
C TRP A 176 -8.42 22.00 13.28
N THR A 177 -8.64 23.09 12.56
CA THR A 177 -9.61 24.15 12.87
C THR A 177 -10.43 24.52 11.63
N ALA A 178 -11.66 25.01 11.84
CA ALA A 178 -12.52 25.51 10.76
C ALA A 178 -12.00 26.85 10.19
N LYS A 179 -11.33 27.65 11.01
CA LYS A 179 -10.86 28.99 10.64
C LYS A 179 -9.42 29.00 10.14
N ARG A 180 -9.07 30.01 9.35
CA ARG A 180 -7.70 30.23 8.89
C ARG A 180 -6.86 30.83 10.01
N ILE A 181 -5.65 30.25 10.22
CA ILE A 181 -4.70 30.76 11.24
C ILE A 181 -3.88 31.89 10.67
N ASN A 182 -3.76 32.97 11.47
CA ASN A 182 -2.81 34.05 11.21
C ASN A 182 -1.45 33.70 11.85
N TRP A 183 -0.52 33.17 11.03
CA TRP A 183 0.77 32.71 11.50
C TRP A 183 1.69 33.80 12.06
N LYS A 184 1.47 35.10 11.72
CA LYS A 184 2.20 36.22 12.34
C LYS A 184 1.81 36.37 13.80
N LYS A 185 0.51 36.16 14.11
CA LYS A 185 0.00 36.22 15.48
C LYS A 185 0.19 34.91 16.25
N ALA A 186 0.41 33.77 15.54
CA ALA A 186 0.58 32.45 16.16
C ALA A 186 1.93 32.29 16.91
N ALA A 187 2.81 33.28 16.89
CA ALA A 187 3.95 33.35 17.80
C ALA A 187 3.52 33.68 19.24
N ASP A 188 2.34 34.33 19.42
CA ASP A 188 1.75 34.66 20.71
C ASP A 188 0.99 33.42 21.26
N PRO A 189 1.36 32.92 22.46
CA PRO A 189 0.67 31.82 23.12
C PRO A 189 -0.81 32.11 23.41
N GLU A 190 -1.17 33.34 23.76
CA GLU A 190 -2.56 33.71 24.03
C GLU A 190 -3.42 33.62 22.76
N TYR A 191 -2.87 34.01 21.61
CA TYR A 191 -3.54 33.85 20.32
C TYR A 191 -3.75 32.36 19.98
N ARG A 192 -2.73 31.52 20.20
CA ARG A 192 -2.85 30.06 19.97
C ARG A 192 -3.94 29.42 20.83
N ALA A 193 -4.02 29.81 22.11
CA ALA A 193 -5.03 29.31 23.06
C ALA A 193 -6.47 29.67 22.67
N LYS A 194 -6.65 30.74 21.91
CA LYS A 194 -7.98 31.18 21.40
C LYS A 194 -8.44 30.47 20.15
N ILE A 195 -7.55 29.66 19.50
CA ILE A 195 -7.90 28.86 18.30
C ILE A 195 -8.67 27.65 18.73
N LYS A 196 -9.94 27.56 18.32
CA LYS A 196 -10.77 26.37 18.55
C LYS A 196 -10.56 25.36 17.47
N GLN A 197 -10.25 24.12 17.86
CA GLN A 197 -10.18 22.97 16.99
C GLN A 197 -11.59 22.44 16.66
N MET A 198 -11.73 21.71 15.58
CA MET A 198 -13.01 21.11 15.14
C MET A 198 -13.38 19.85 15.93
N GLY A 199 -12.53 19.42 16.84
CA GLY A 199 -12.64 18.24 17.67
C GLY A 199 -11.25 17.79 18.11
N TRP A 200 -11.16 16.61 18.69
CA TRP A 200 -9.88 16.08 19.16
C TRP A 200 -8.96 15.75 17.98
N VAL A 201 -7.71 16.10 18.12
CA VAL A 201 -6.64 15.80 17.17
C VAL A 201 -5.36 15.44 17.91
N ASN A 202 -4.63 14.49 17.38
CA ASN A 202 -3.31 14.07 17.88
C ASN A 202 -2.39 13.77 16.72
N ALA A 203 -1.16 14.26 16.79
CA ALA A 203 -0.10 14.04 15.81
C ALA A 203 1.07 13.30 16.45
N ASP A 204 1.13 11.98 16.31
CA ASP A 204 2.18 11.15 16.84
C ASP A 204 3.30 10.93 15.83
N ARG A 205 4.55 10.83 16.31
CA ARG A 205 5.66 10.38 15.48
C ARG A 205 5.52 8.91 15.14
N LEU A 206 5.76 8.56 13.88
CA LEU A 206 5.68 7.17 13.43
C LEU A 206 6.64 6.29 14.21
N GLN A 207 6.10 5.21 14.76
CA GLN A 207 6.84 4.12 15.36
C GLN A 207 7.05 3.06 14.27
N MET A 208 8.29 2.73 13.98
CA MET A 208 8.65 1.71 12.98
C MET A 208 9.30 0.51 13.68
N ASN A 209 8.86 -0.69 13.29
CA ASN A 209 9.52 -1.93 13.64
C ASN A 209 10.26 -2.50 12.41
N GLU A 210 10.72 -3.74 12.50
CA GLU A 210 11.38 -4.45 11.39
C GLU A 210 10.51 -4.55 10.11
N ASN A 211 9.17 -4.58 10.27
CA ASN A 211 8.21 -4.58 9.17
C ASN A 211 7.80 -3.15 8.73
N GLY A 212 8.48 -2.11 9.22
CA GLY A 212 8.16 -0.72 8.95
C GLY A 212 6.89 -0.25 9.66
N ILE A 213 5.99 0.39 8.91
CA ILE A 213 4.68 0.87 9.42
C ILE A 213 3.53 -0.08 9.05
N GLU A 214 3.82 -1.32 8.67
CA GLU A 214 2.79 -2.30 8.25
C GLU A 214 1.70 -2.49 9.32
N GLY A 215 2.07 -2.54 10.60
CA GLY A 215 1.13 -2.68 11.71
C GLY A 215 0.12 -1.54 11.76
N LEU A 216 0.58 -0.30 11.65
CA LEU A 216 -0.27 0.89 11.59
C LEU A 216 -1.19 0.85 10.37
N LEU A 217 -0.66 0.57 9.18
CA LEU A 217 -1.44 0.53 7.95
C LEU A 217 -2.51 -0.57 7.98
N LYS A 218 -2.20 -1.72 8.55
CA LYS A 218 -3.19 -2.79 8.79
C LYS A 218 -4.25 -2.34 9.79
N TYR A 219 -3.85 -1.65 10.86
CA TYR A 219 -4.78 -1.15 11.87
C TYR A 219 -5.77 -0.14 11.30
N ILE A 220 -5.30 0.91 10.62
CA ILE A 220 -6.17 1.96 10.09
C ILE A 220 -7.05 1.50 8.91
N THR A 221 -6.72 0.36 8.29
CA THR A 221 -7.53 -0.26 7.22
C THR A 221 -8.25 -1.52 7.68
N LYS A 222 -8.18 -1.87 8.98
CA LYS A 222 -8.82 -3.06 9.54
C LYS A 222 -10.35 -2.90 9.53
N ASP A 223 -11.04 -3.95 9.13
CA ASP A 223 -12.48 -4.06 9.39
C ASP A 223 -12.70 -4.37 10.88
N PRO A 224 -13.35 -3.52 11.65
CA PRO A 224 -13.59 -3.79 13.08
C PRO A 224 -14.58 -4.93 13.22
N GLN A 225 -14.14 -6.04 13.76
CA GLN A 225 -14.92 -7.19 14.30
C GLN A 225 -16.36 -7.27 13.78
N GLY A 226 -16.56 -7.59 12.50
CA GLY A 226 -17.89 -7.73 11.89
C GLY A 226 -18.64 -6.41 11.61
N LYS A 227 -18.16 -5.27 12.11
CA LYS A 227 -18.61 -3.93 11.72
C LYS A 227 -17.61 -3.35 10.75
N LYS A 228 -17.80 -3.64 9.48
CA LYS A 228 -16.89 -3.22 8.41
C LYS A 228 -16.87 -1.70 8.31
N ARG A 229 -15.77 -1.06 8.61
CA ARG A 229 -15.58 0.40 8.55
C ARG A 229 -15.83 0.98 7.14
N TYR A 230 -15.64 0.16 6.10
CA TYR A 230 -15.83 0.56 4.70
C TYR A 230 -16.89 -0.21 3.96
N SER A 231 -17.32 -1.33 4.52
CA SER A 231 -18.19 -2.25 3.82
C SER A 231 -19.51 -2.49 4.53
N SER A 232 -19.82 -1.75 5.60
CA SER A 232 -21.22 -1.63 6.05
C SER A 232 -22.13 -1.25 4.91
N SER A 233 -21.57 -0.57 3.91
CA SER A 233 -22.25 -0.26 2.66
C SER A 233 -22.45 -1.43 1.70
N ARG A 234 -21.80 -2.58 1.87
CA ARG A 234 -21.84 -3.66 0.87
C ARG A 234 -22.71 -4.84 1.27
N ASN A 235 -23.01 -5.02 2.54
CA ASN A 235 -23.71 -6.20 3.07
C ASN A 235 -25.03 -5.89 3.80
N LEU A 236 -25.35 -4.63 4.00
CA LEU A 236 -26.70 -4.23 4.38
C LEU A 236 -27.49 -4.07 3.10
N GLU A 237 -28.70 -4.63 3.04
CA GLU A 237 -29.71 -4.27 2.03
C GLU A 237 -29.94 -2.77 2.17
N ARG A 238 -29.19 -2.00 1.37
CA ARG A 238 -29.39 -0.56 1.26
C ARG A 238 -30.52 -0.30 0.30
N PRO A 239 -31.31 0.71 0.52
CA PRO A 239 -32.06 1.34 -0.55
C PRO A 239 -31.04 1.69 -1.64
N GLN A 240 -31.23 1.17 -2.84
CA GLN A 240 -30.28 1.28 -3.98
C GLN A 240 -29.71 2.69 -4.24
N LYS A 241 -30.41 3.74 -3.84
CA LYS A 241 -30.00 5.14 -3.99
C LYS A 241 -28.92 5.62 -2.99
N ALA A 242 -28.85 5.04 -1.79
CA ALA A 242 -27.86 5.46 -0.80
C ALA A 242 -26.47 4.78 -1.00
N ALA A 243 -26.41 3.71 -1.80
CA ALA A 243 -25.17 2.96 -2.06
C ALA A 243 -24.29 3.58 -3.16
N GLU A 244 -24.85 4.46 -3.99
CA GLU A 244 -24.15 5.06 -5.13
C GLU A 244 -23.36 6.33 -4.76
N ASP A 245 -23.68 6.99 -3.63
CA ASP A 245 -23.15 8.30 -3.27
C ASP A 245 -21.99 8.29 -2.28
N HIS A 246 -21.62 7.13 -1.69
CA HIS A 246 -20.63 7.07 -0.63
C HIS A 246 -19.34 6.39 -1.06
N GLY A 247 -18.32 7.16 -1.32
CA GLY A 247 -16.95 6.74 -1.56
C GLY A 247 -16.37 7.24 -2.86
N ARG A 248 -15.15 7.79 -2.81
CA ARG A 248 -14.40 8.15 -4.02
C ARG A 248 -14.18 6.91 -4.86
N LYS A 249 -14.64 6.94 -6.09
CA LYS A 249 -14.35 5.89 -7.08
C LYS A 249 -13.07 6.25 -7.84
N ASP A 250 -12.21 5.26 -8.07
CA ASP A 250 -11.08 5.42 -8.99
C ASP A 250 -11.61 5.56 -10.45
N LYS A 251 -10.69 5.85 -11.41
CA LYS A 251 -11.04 5.93 -12.83
C LYS A 251 -11.73 4.67 -13.40
N ALA A 252 -11.72 3.57 -12.68
CA ALA A 252 -12.36 2.31 -13.03
C ALA A 252 -13.66 2.06 -12.24
N GLY A 253 -14.17 3.04 -11.49
CA GLY A 253 -15.41 2.96 -10.72
C GLY A 253 -15.31 2.11 -9.45
N ARG A 254 -14.10 1.84 -8.92
CA ARG A 254 -13.90 1.08 -7.68
C ARG A 254 -13.82 2.02 -6.49
N GLU A 255 -14.43 1.64 -5.37
CA GLU A 255 -14.30 2.39 -4.12
C GLU A 255 -12.84 2.45 -3.65
N MET A 256 -12.38 3.65 -3.32
CA MET A 256 -11.05 3.87 -2.75
C MET A 256 -11.14 3.86 -1.24
N LYS A 257 -10.36 3.00 -0.60
CA LYS A 257 -10.27 2.89 0.87
C LYS A 257 -9.38 3.97 1.50
N TYR A 258 -8.60 4.66 0.70
CA TYR A 258 -7.71 5.74 1.12
C TYR A 258 -7.46 6.71 -0.03
N THR A 259 -7.00 7.91 0.31
CA THR A 259 -6.44 8.86 -0.64
C THR A 259 -4.96 9.10 -0.32
N SER A 260 -4.19 9.43 -1.32
CA SER A 260 -2.76 9.70 -1.14
C SER A 260 -2.28 10.82 -2.05
N SER A 261 -1.25 11.53 -1.62
CA SER A 261 -0.61 12.56 -2.43
C SER A 261 0.02 11.97 -3.70
N ARG A 262 0.11 12.78 -4.75
CA ARG A 262 0.64 12.33 -6.06
C ARG A 262 2.15 12.14 -6.06
N ASN A 263 2.86 12.81 -5.18
CA ASN A 263 4.32 12.78 -5.06
C ASN A 263 4.87 11.59 -4.26
N LEU A 264 4.03 10.63 -3.84
CA LEU A 264 4.52 9.38 -3.28
C LEU A 264 5.19 8.54 -4.36
N ALA A 265 6.34 7.96 -4.03
CA ALA A 265 6.94 6.92 -4.85
C ALA A 265 6.02 5.71 -4.92
N ARG A 266 5.73 5.23 -6.13
CA ARG A 266 4.83 4.10 -6.34
C ARG A 266 5.62 2.80 -6.38
N PRO A 267 5.06 1.68 -5.88
CA PRO A 267 5.66 0.36 -6.05
C PRO A 267 5.89 0.04 -7.53
N VAL A 268 7.08 -0.46 -7.85
CA VAL A 268 7.50 -0.85 -9.19
C VAL A 268 7.61 -2.37 -9.25
N GLU A 269 6.83 -2.98 -10.12
CA GLU A 269 6.91 -4.40 -10.40
C GLU A 269 7.99 -4.66 -11.45
N HIS A 270 8.96 -5.53 -11.12
CA HIS A 270 10.00 -5.94 -12.06
C HIS A 270 9.51 -7.05 -12.99
N PRO A 271 10.13 -7.19 -14.18
CA PRO A 271 9.88 -8.35 -15.02
C PRO A 271 10.04 -9.66 -14.23
N PRO A 272 9.08 -10.59 -14.33
CA PRO A 272 9.14 -11.83 -13.57
C PRO A 272 10.24 -12.76 -14.10
N ALA A 273 10.79 -13.58 -13.22
CA ALA A 273 11.76 -14.62 -13.59
C ALA A 273 11.16 -16.00 -13.32
N ASP A 274 11.04 -16.81 -14.37
CA ASP A 274 10.34 -18.09 -14.33
C ASP A 274 11.28 -19.32 -14.32
N SER A 275 12.61 -19.12 -14.44
CA SER A 275 13.61 -20.19 -14.55
C SER A 275 14.53 -20.33 -13.34
N VAL A 276 14.30 -19.57 -12.28
CA VAL A 276 15.22 -19.48 -11.13
C VAL A 276 15.04 -20.64 -10.15
N TYR A 277 13.81 -21.09 -9.96
CA TYR A 277 13.45 -22.07 -8.94
C TYR A 277 12.77 -23.29 -9.55
N SER A 278 13.11 -24.48 -9.04
CA SER A 278 12.32 -25.70 -9.26
C SER A 278 11.33 -25.90 -8.11
N ARG A 279 10.25 -26.69 -8.34
CA ARG A 279 9.29 -27.04 -7.28
C ARG A 279 9.96 -27.72 -6.08
N LYS A 280 10.85 -28.70 -6.36
CA LYS A 280 11.60 -29.40 -5.31
C LYS A 280 12.45 -28.44 -4.46
N MET A 281 13.03 -27.44 -5.12
CA MET A 281 13.82 -26.42 -4.43
C MET A 281 12.95 -25.57 -3.53
N VAL A 282 11.81 -25.05 -4.03
CA VAL A 282 10.88 -24.24 -3.22
C VAL A 282 10.34 -25.05 -2.04
N GLU A 283 9.96 -26.31 -2.24
CA GLU A 283 9.51 -27.18 -1.17
C GLU A 283 10.61 -27.38 -0.10
N ARG A 284 11.85 -27.64 -0.52
CA ARG A 284 12.98 -27.78 0.40
C ARG A 284 13.22 -26.50 1.21
N LEU A 285 13.20 -25.31 0.55
CA LEU A 285 13.37 -24.04 1.22
C LEU A 285 12.21 -23.75 2.19
N ALA A 286 10.98 -24.00 1.77
CA ALA A 286 9.80 -23.79 2.61
C ALA A 286 9.75 -24.69 3.84
N LYS A 287 10.28 -25.90 3.75
CA LYS A 287 10.36 -26.86 4.87
C LYS A 287 11.61 -26.69 5.74
N SER A 288 12.58 -25.85 5.34
CA SER A 288 13.75 -25.59 6.17
C SER A 288 13.37 -24.79 7.42
N PRO A 289 14.06 -24.99 8.56
CA PRO A 289 13.74 -24.30 9.82
C PRO A 289 13.78 -22.77 9.73
N ASP A 290 14.61 -22.23 8.84
CA ASP A 290 14.78 -20.80 8.59
C ASP A 290 13.96 -20.26 7.40
N GLY A 291 13.09 -21.10 6.80
CA GLY A 291 12.33 -20.75 5.60
C GLY A 291 13.21 -20.47 4.37
N GLY A 292 14.46 -20.94 4.38
CA GLY A 292 15.45 -20.68 3.32
C GLY A 292 16.17 -19.33 3.45
N LYS A 293 16.20 -18.74 4.64
CA LYS A 293 16.79 -17.39 4.89
C LYS A 293 18.22 -17.28 4.39
N GLU A 294 19.06 -18.26 4.66
CA GLU A 294 20.45 -18.26 4.21
C GLU A 294 20.55 -18.21 2.67
N PHE A 295 19.75 -19.03 1.99
CA PHE A 295 19.69 -19.03 0.53
C PHE A 295 19.25 -17.66 -0.01
N PHE A 296 18.17 -17.11 0.51
CA PHE A 296 17.65 -15.82 0.04
C PHE A 296 18.56 -14.66 0.39
N GLN A 297 19.29 -14.72 1.52
CA GLN A 297 20.27 -13.69 1.87
C GLN A 297 21.47 -13.67 0.90
N LYS A 298 21.92 -14.83 0.43
CA LYS A 298 22.94 -14.94 -0.64
C LYS A 298 22.41 -14.41 -1.97
N ARG A 299 21.13 -14.65 -2.27
CA ARG A 299 20.49 -14.17 -3.51
C ARG A 299 20.24 -12.67 -3.52
N PHE A 300 19.92 -12.08 -2.37
CA PHE A 300 19.67 -10.65 -2.19
C PHE A 300 20.68 -9.99 -1.24
N PRO A 301 21.97 -9.97 -1.59
CA PRO A 301 23.04 -9.57 -0.65
C PRO A 301 22.95 -8.10 -0.22
N ASN A 302 22.32 -7.24 -1.02
CA ASN A 302 22.14 -5.82 -0.75
C ASN A 302 20.91 -5.50 0.11
N TYR A 303 20.19 -6.52 0.58
CA TYR A 303 18.98 -6.37 1.37
C TYR A 303 19.10 -7.12 2.71
N ASN A 304 18.43 -6.59 3.73
CA ASN A 304 18.16 -7.28 4.98
C ASN A 304 16.77 -7.90 4.89
N ILE A 305 16.69 -9.22 4.99
CA ILE A 305 15.42 -9.96 4.96
C ILE A 305 14.82 -9.90 6.36
N VAL A 306 13.62 -9.34 6.47
CA VAL A 306 12.90 -9.17 7.74
C VAL A 306 11.77 -10.17 7.93
N SER A 307 11.21 -10.68 6.83
CA SER A 307 10.16 -11.69 6.90
C SER A 307 10.31 -12.69 5.77
N ILE A 308 10.12 -13.97 6.09
CA ILE A 308 9.97 -15.08 5.15
C ILE A 308 8.74 -15.84 5.59
N GLU A 309 7.76 -15.95 4.71
CA GLU A 309 6.50 -16.62 4.99
C GLU A 309 6.25 -17.74 3.95
N PRO A 310 6.60 -18.99 4.28
CA PRO A 310 6.21 -20.12 3.45
C PRO A 310 4.75 -20.50 3.71
N VAL A 311 3.98 -20.66 2.63
CA VAL A 311 2.56 -21.02 2.67
C VAL A 311 2.31 -22.19 1.74
N PHE A 312 1.60 -23.20 2.21
CA PHE A 312 1.21 -24.35 1.39
C PHE A 312 -0.24 -24.20 0.91
N TYR A 313 -0.45 -24.37 -0.39
CA TYR A 313 -1.78 -24.44 -1.00
C TYR A 313 -1.96 -25.82 -1.66
N GLN A 314 -3.10 -26.46 -1.41
CA GLN A 314 -3.36 -27.82 -1.92
C GLN A 314 -3.28 -27.91 -3.44
N GLU A 315 -3.77 -26.89 -4.15
CA GLU A 315 -3.84 -26.91 -5.62
C GLU A 315 -2.51 -26.56 -6.28
N THR A 316 -1.67 -25.75 -5.67
CA THR A 316 -0.46 -25.20 -6.29
C THR A 316 0.84 -25.57 -5.59
N GLY A 317 0.77 -26.01 -4.33
CA GLY A 317 1.93 -26.38 -3.51
C GLY A 317 2.50 -25.19 -2.73
N TRP A 318 3.81 -25.23 -2.47
CA TRP A 318 4.49 -24.24 -1.65
C TRP A 318 4.70 -22.91 -2.36
N HIS A 319 4.37 -21.83 -1.67
CA HIS A 319 4.67 -20.45 -1.99
C HIS A 319 5.60 -19.88 -0.92
N ILE A 320 6.49 -18.97 -1.28
CA ILE A 320 7.34 -18.25 -0.30
C ILE A 320 7.21 -16.75 -0.57
N TYR A 321 6.87 -16.00 0.47
CA TYR A 321 6.74 -14.55 0.43
C TYR A 321 7.85 -13.93 1.28
N LEU A 322 8.59 -12.98 0.72
CA LEU A 322 9.70 -12.31 1.41
C LEU A 322 9.44 -10.82 1.48
N LYS A 323 9.84 -10.23 2.61
CA LYS A 323 9.92 -8.78 2.81
C LYS A 323 11.33 -8.41 3.22
N MET A 324 11.85 -7.33 2.67
CA MET A 324 13.23 -6.93 2.90
C MET A 324 13.47 -5.44 2.73
N TRP A 325 14.47 -4.93 3.41
CA TRP A 325 14.92 -3.55 3.31
C TRP A 325 16.33 -3.48 2.71
N ARG A 326 16.57 -2.47 1.87
CA ARG A 326 17.89 -2.19 1.32
C ARG A 326 18.86 -1.82 2.44
N LYS A 327 20.07 -2.36 2.42
CA LYS A 327 21.13 -2.02 3.37
C LYS A 327 21.54 -0.55 3.21
N LYS A 328 21.66 0.20 4.31
CA LYS A 328 21.97 1.65 4.31
C LYS A 328 23.23 2.03 3.55
N GLU A 329 24.26 1.19 3.59
CA GLU A 329 25.52 1.42 2.86
C GLU A 329 25.32 1.41 1.34
N VAL A 330 24.45 0.56 0.83
CA VAL A 330 24.14 0.47 -0.60
C VAL A 330 23.35 1.69 -1.06
N THR A 331 22.43 2.19 -0.23
CA THR A 331 21.67 3.40 -0.50
C THR A 331 22.59 4.60 -0.65
N ARG A 332 23.55 4.80 0.27
CA ARG A 332 24.54 5.89 0.21
C ARG A 332 25.41 5.86 -1.05
N LYS A 333 25.83 4.67 -1.52
CA LYS A 333 26.60 4.53 -2.77
C LYS A 333 25.75 4.90 -3.99
N ASN A 334 24.49 4.52 -4.03
CA ASN A 334 23.59 4.83 -5.14
C ASN A 334 23.26 6.32 -5.21
N ASP A 335 23.06 6.99 -4.09
CA ASP A 335 22.82 8.43 -4.02
C ASP A 335 24.05 9.23 -4.50
N ARG A 336 25.26 8.80 -4.12
CA ARG A 336 26.52 9.39 -4.63
C ARG A 336 26.67 9.20 -6.14
N ARG A 337 26.28 8.04 -6.71
CA ARG A 337 26.30 7.79 -8.16
C ARG A 337 25.26 8.63 -8.90
N ARG A 338 24.05 8.83 -8.34
CA ARG A 338 23.01 9.69 -8.92
C ARG A 338 23.45 11.15 -8.95
N LYS A 339 24.04 11.67 -7.86
CA LYS A 339 24.59 13.03 -7.79
C LYS A 339 25.73 13.26 -8.81
N ARG A 340 26.61 12.27 -9.03
CA ARG A 340 27.68 12.37 -10.02
C ARG A 340 27.19 12.36 -11.47
N LYS A 341 26.07 11.69 -11.78
CA LYS A 341 25.47 11.68 -13.13
C LYS A 341 24.64 12.93 -13.43
N GLY A 342 24.21 13.68 -12.42
CA GLY A 342 23.44 14.93 -12.57
C GLY A 342 24.30 16.19 -12.79
N THR A 343 25.62 16.10 -12.68
CA THR A 343 26.59 17.20 -12.92
C THR A 343 27.31 17.09 -14.27
N GLY A 344 26.58 16.74 -15.32
CA GLY A 344 27.09 16.91 -16.69
C GLY A 344 27.10 18.41 -17.04
N PRO A 345 28.13 18.93 -17.74
CA PRO A 345 28.18 20.33 -18.14
C PRO A 345 26.99 20.62 -19.05
N GLY A 346 26.24 21.66 -18.71
CA GLY A 346 25.20 22.20 -19.57
C GLY A 346 25.81 22.61 -20.93
N PRO A 347 25.00 22.62 -22.00
CA PRO A 347 25.46 23.01 -23.33
C PRO A 347 25.97 24.45 -23.30
N ARG A 348 27.15 24.64 -23.89
CA ARG A 348 27.72 25.97 -24.19
C ARG A 348 26.94 26.64 -25.30
#